data_2c71237df1d6025253ee7e85ab3f0a7b
#
_entry.id   2c71237df1d6025253ee7e85ab3f0a7b
#
_cell.length_a   1.000
_cell.length_b   1.000
_cell.length_c   1.000
_cell.angle_alpha   90.00
_cell.angle_beta   90.00
_cell.angle_gamma   90.00
#
_symmetry.space_group_name_H-M   'P 1'
#
loop_
_entity.id
_entity.type
_entity.pdbx_description
1 polymer ?
#
loop_
_entity_poly.entity_id
_entity_poly.type
_entity_poly.pdbx_seq_one_letter_code
_entity_poly.pdbx_strand_id
1 'polypeptide(L)'
;KILFIGLFFCFSLVGCYDSSQPNYQYFPNMYEPIGYEAYAESKAFRNGIEAQIPVDGTISRGWTPYDYPNSNEGYDTAKLNLKSPIEFNEENLKKGKELYGVYCAVCHGNKGNGQGILMTREKYLGVPSYADREITEGSIYHVIFYGRNAMGSHASQVNENERWQITQYVMELRSKLK
;
A
#
# COMPACT_ATOMS: atom_id res chain seq x y z
N LYS A 1 56.30 -37.67 0.59
CA LYS A 1 55.95 -36.27 0.96
C LYS A 1 55.06 -35.60 -0.09
N ILE A 2 55.32 -35.78 -1.39
CA ILE A 2 54.50 -35.19 -2.49
C ILE A 2 53.09 -35.77 -2.51
N LEU A 3 52.92 -37.06 -2.22
CA LEU A 3 51.61 -37.74 -2.19
C LEU A 3 50.73 -37.20 -1.05
N PHE A 4 51.28 -36.84 0.10
CA PHE A 4 50.58 -36.22 1.21
C PHE A 4 50.12 -34.77 0.91
N ILE A 5 50.94 -34.02 0.16
CA ILE A 5 50.61 -32.65 -0.24
C ILE A 5 49.48 -32.70 -1.28
N GLY A 6 49.51 -33.66 -2.21
CA GLY A 6 48.42 -33.85 -3.21
C GLY A 6 47.11 -34.25 -2.56
N LEU A 7 47.13 -35.13 -1.57
CA LEU A 7 45.95 -35.55 -0.83
C LEU A 7 45.35 -34.42 0.00
N PHE A 8 46.17 -33.58 0.61
CA PHE A 8 45.71 -32.39 1.33
C PHE A 8 45.08 -31.35 0.41
N PHE A 9 45.63 -31.17 -0.78
CA PHE A 9 45.09 -30.24 -1.80
C PHE A 9 43.76 -30.75 -2.34
N CYS A 10 43.57 -32.06 -2.55
CA CYS A 10 42.30 -32.63 -2.95
C CYS A 10 41.21 -32.47 -1.88
N PHE A 11 41.54 -32.56 -0.61
CA PHE A 11 40.60 -32.33 0.48
C PHE A 11 40.15 -30.86 0.60
N SER A 12 41.00 -29.91 0.22
CA SER A 12 40.67 -28.47 0.26
C SER A 12 39.72 -28.04 -0.88
N LEU A 13 39.52 -28.90 -1.89
CA LEU A 13 38.61 -28.61 -3.04
C LEU A 13 37.18 -29.14 -2.84
N VAL A 14 36.90 -29.82 -1.73
CA VAL A 14 35.54 -30.38 -1.42
C VAL A 14 34.67 -29.34 -0.71
N GLY A 15 34.96 -28.06 -0.88
CA GLY A 15 34.17 -26.95 -0.34
C GLY A 15 33.12 -26.40 -1.27
N CYS A 16 32.66 -27.18 -2.28
CA CYS A 16 31.53 -26.78 -3.12
C CYS A 16 30.24 -26.84 -2.28
N TYR A 17 29.86 -25.70 -1.74
CA TYR A 17 28.63 -25.50 -1.02
C TYR A 17 27.53 -25.04 -2.00
N ASP A 18 26.36 -25.68 -1.95
CA ASP A 18 25.20 -25.23 -2.70
C ASP A 18 24.59 -24.01 -2.02
N SER A 19 24.81 -22.84 -2.60
CA SER A 19 24.28 -21.56 -2.08
C SER A 19 22.77 -21.43 -2.15
N SER A 20 22.08 -22.37 -2.83
CA SER A 20 20.62 -22.42 -2.87
C SER A 20 20.01 -23.15 -1.68
N GLN A 21 20.83 -23.84 -0.89
CA GLN A 21 20.41 -24.55 0.31
C GLN A 21 20.92 -23.85 1.58
N PRO A 22 20.12 -23.82 2.65
CA PRO A 22 20.59 -23.34 3.95
C PRO A 22 21.78 -24.14 4.45
N ASN A 23 22.75 -23.47 5.06
CA ASN A 23 23.91 -24.14 5.65
C ASN A 23 23.52 -25.02 6.85
N TYR A 24 24.35 -26.01 7.18
CA TYR A 24 24.18 -26.79 8.42
C TYR A 24 24.25 -25.87 9.64
N GLN A 25 23.31 -26.05 10.54
CA GLN A 25 23.18 -25.24 11.75
C GLN A 25 23.40 -26.13 13.00
N TYR A 26 24.01 -25.57 14.00
CA TYR A 26 24.14 -26.22 15.30
C TYR A 26 22.84 -26.09 16.08
N PHE A 27 22.22 -27.18 16.50
CA PHE A 27 20.90 -27.23 17.12
C PHE A 27 19.81 -26.50 16.30
N PRO A 28 19.42 -27.03 15.14
CA PRO A 28 18.50 -26.36 14.21
C PRO A 28 17.03 -26.28 14.71
N ASN A 29 16.76 -26.78 15.92
CA ASN A 29 15.42 -26.71 16.50
C ASN A 29 14.97 -25.25 16.62
N MET A 30 13.79 -24.94 16.13
CA MET A 30 13.16 -23.61 16.11
C MET A 30 13.79 -22.59 15.13
N TYR A 31 14.69 -22.99 14.25
CA TYR A 31 15.13 -22.12 13.16
C TYR A 31 14.04 -21.95 12.10
N GLU A 32 13.22 -22.98 11.94
CA GLU A 32 12.05 -22.92 11.05
C GLU A 32 10.79 -23.06 11.90
N PRO A 33 9.78 -22.20 11.71
CA PRO A 33 8.51 -22.32 12.41
C PRO A 33 7.80 -23.61 12.01
N ILE A 34 7.25 -24.34 12.99
CA ILE A 34 6.43 -25.52 12.72
C ILE A 34 5.03 -25.10 12.19
N GLY A 35 4.56 -23.94 12.63
CA GLY A 35 3.33 -23.35 12.12
C GLY A 35 3.52 -22.78 10.72
N TYR A 36 2.46 -22.81 9.92
CA TYR A 36 2.48 -22.21 8.58
C TYR A 36 2.60 -20.68 8.65
N GLU A 37 3.42 -20.13 7.78
CA GLU A 37 3.47 -18.68 7.53
C GLU A 37 2.42 -18.29 6.48
N ALA A 38 2.00 -17.01 6.47
CA ALA A 38 0.83 -16.54 5.73
C ALA A 38 0.81 -16.84 4.22
N TYR A 39 1.93 -17.09 3.59
CA TYR A 39 2.02 -17.46 2.16
C TYR A 39 2.86 -18.73 1.95
N ALA A 40 3.06 -19.53 3.02
CA ALA A 40 3.81 -20.78 2.93
C ALA A 40 3.07 -21.85 2.14
N GLU A 41 3.79 -22.82 1.65
CA GLU A 41 3.22 -24.03 1.06
C GLU A 41 2.47 -24.83 2.14
N SER A 42 1.27 -25.33 1.80
CA SER A 42 0.46 -26.16 2.69
C SER A 42 -0.11 -27.37 1.96
N LYS A 43 0.12 -28.55 2.54
CA LYS A 43 -0.48 -29.79 2.05
C LYS A 43 -1.94 -29.97 2.48
N ALA A 44 -2.43 -29.10 3.38
CA ALA A 44 -3.81 -29.18 3.88
C ALA A 44 -4.83 -28.66 2.84
N PHE A 45 -4.40 -27.77 1.94
CA PHE A 45 -5.28 -27.15 0.95
C PHE A 45 -5.00 -27.63 -0.48
N ARG A 46 -6.06 -27.72 -1.28
CA ARG A 46 -5.98 -28.23 -2.67
C ARG A 46 -5.10 -27.37 -3.58
N ASN A 47 -5.03 -26.07 -3.33
CA ASN A 47 -4.20 -25.13 -4.07
C ASN A 47 -2.74 -25.08 -3.59
N GLY A 48 -2.39 -25.88 -2.57
CA GLY A 48 -1.01 -26.00 -2.07
C GLY A 48 -0.48 -24.81 -1.29
N ILE A 49 -1.31 -23.83 -0.96
CA ILE A 49 -0.89 -22.60 -0.25
C ILE A 49 -1.72 -22.37 1.00
N GLU A 50 -1.11 -21.78 2.03
CA GLU A 50 -1.78 -21.45 3.31
C GLU A 50 -2.77 -20.29 3.15
N ALA A 51 -2.40 -19.26 2.36
CA ALA A 51 -3.26 -18.11 2.11
C ALA A 51 -4.48 -18.50 1.28
N GLN A 52 -5.63 -18.62 1.93
CA GLN A 52 -6.88 -18.94 1.28
C GLN A 52 -7.68 -17.65 0.97
N ILE A 53 -8.37 -17.66 -0.16
CA ILE A 53 -9.32 -16.59 -0.49
C ILE A 53 -10.51 -16.70 0.48
N PRO A 54 -10.96 -15.60 1.09
CA PRO A 54 -12.14 -15.59 1.94
C PRO A 54 -13.37 -16.15 1.21
N VAL A 55 -14.30 -16.72 1.97
CA VAL A 55 -15.57 -17.22 1.40
C VAL A 55 -16.34 -16.04 0.77
N ASP A 56 -16.91 -16.27 -0.40
CA ASP A 56 -17.70 -15.26 -1.11
C ASP A 56 -18.79 -14.65 -0.21
N GLY A 57 -18.94 -13.33 -0.29
CA GLY A 57 -19.91 -12.58 0.52
C GLY A 57 -19.44 -12.25 1.94
N THR A 58 -18.24 -12.67 2.35
CA THR A 58 -17.69 -12.28 3.65
C THR A 58 -17.09 -10.88 3.61
N ILE A 59 -17.30 -10.12 4.69
CA ILE A 59 -16.68 -8.80 4.89
C ILE A 59 -15.60 -8.96 5.95
N SER A 60 -14.36 -8.58 5.61
CA SER A 60 -13.25 -8.65 6.55
C SER A 60 -13.47 -7.69 7.72
N ARG A 61 -13.05 -8.11 8.92
CA ARG A 61 -13.13 -7.26 10.10
C ARG A 61 -12.34 -5.96 9.89
N GLY A 62 -12.97 -4.81 10.17
CA GLY A 62 -12.38 -3.48 9.96
C GLY A 62 -12.51 -2.94 8.54
N TRP A 63 -13.13 -3.69 7.63
CA TRP A 63 -13.48 -3.23 6.29
C TRP A 63 -14.93 -2.74 6.27
N THR A 64 -15.13 -1.53 5.75
CA THR A 64 -16.48 -0.98 5.50
C THR A 64 -16.77 -1.06 4.00
N PRO A 65 -17.89 -1.69 3.58
CA PRO A 65 -18.30 -1.70 2.19
C PRO A 65 -18.45 -0.28 1.63
N TYR A 66 -18.11 -0.12 0.36
CA TYR A 66 -18.24 1.14 -0.35
C TYR A 66 -19.19 0.97 -1.53
N ASP A 67 -20.34 1.63 -1.48
CA ASP A 67 -21.49 1.37 -2.37
C ASP A 67 -21.33 1.91 -3.80
N TYR A 68 -20.29 2.69 -4.06
CA TYR A 68 -20.03 3.24 -5.39
C TYR A 68 -19.07 2.33 -6.17
N PRO A 69 -19.46 1.82 -7.36
CA PRO A 69 -18.60 0.91 -8.13
C PRO A 69 -17.36 1.61 -8.68
N ASN A 70 -16.29 0.81 -8.94
CA ASN A 70 -15.07 1.29 -9.60
C ASN A 70 -15.31 1.50 -11.11
N SER A 71 -16.06 2.55 -11.43
CA SER A 71 -16.37 2.95 -12.81
C SER A 71 -16.43 4.48 -12.92
N ASN A 72 -16.51 5.00 -14.16
CA ASN A 72 -16.70 6.44 -14.36
C ASN A 72 -18.06 6.90 -13.80
N GLU A 73 -19.11 6.12 -13.99
CA GLU A 73 -20.44 6.38 -13.45
C GLU A 73 -20.44 6.38 -11.92
N GLY A 74 -19.70 5.43 -11.30
CA GLY A 74 -19.51 5.39 -9.86
C GLY A 74 -18.78 6.61 -9.34
N TYR A 75 -17.73 7.06 -10.03
CA TYR A 75 -17.03 8.30 -9.71
C TYR A 75 -17.93 9.53 -9.81
N ASP A 76 -18.69 9.67 -10.89
CA ASP A 76 -19.57 10.81 -11.11
C ASP A 76 -20.72 10.84 -10.10
N THR A 77 -21.28 9.67 -9.77
CA THR A 77 -22.29 9.52 -8.71
C THR A 77 -21.74 9.86 -7.33
N ALA A 78 -20.55 9.37 -6.99
CA ALA A 78 -19.88 9.72 -5.74
C ALA A 78 -19.56 11.21 -5.68
N LYS A 79 -19.09 11.80 -6.77
CA LYS A 79 -18.81 13.25 -6.87
C LYS A 79 -20.04 14.09 -6.55
N LEU A 80 -21.21 13.67 -6.99
CA LEU A 80 -22.47 14.40 -6.78
C LEU A 80 -23.08 14.18 -5.39
N ASN A 81 -23.09 12.94 -4.93
CA ASN A 81 -23.94 12.53 -3.81
C ASN A 81 -23.17 12.25 -2.51
N LEU A 82 -21.93 11.80 -2.60
CA LEU A 82 -21.19 11.35 -1.43
C LEU A 82 -20.65 12.55 -0.65
N LYS A 83 -20.97 12.57 0.65
CA LYS A 83 -20.56 13.59 1.60
C LYS A 83 -19.84 12.96 2.79
N SER A 84 -18.97 13.74 3.41
CA SER A 84 -18.26 13.31 4.62
C SER A 84 -19.24 13.02 5.76
N PRO A 85 -19.20 11.81 6.35
CA PRO A 85 -20.00 11.50 7.54
C PRO A 85 -19.35 12.00 8.83
N ILE A 86 -18.07 12.39 8.80
CA ILE A 86 -17.35 12.88 9.97
C ILE A 86 -17.43 14.41 10.06
N GLU A 87 -17.46 14.90 11.27
CA GLU A 87 -17.52 16.34 11.54
C GLU A 87 -16.25 17.05 11.05
N PHE A 88 -16.44 18.26 10.49
CA PHE A 88 -15.35 19.14 10.12
C PHE A 88 -14.89 19.91 11.38
N ASN A 89 -13.79 19.45 11.97
CA ASN A 89 -13.20 20.06 13.15
C ASN A 89 -11.67 20.09 13.07
N GLU A 90 -11.04 20.80 13.99
CA GLU A 90 -9.59 21.00 14.01
C GLU A 90 -8.81 19.70 14.21
N GLU A 91 -9.34 18.77 15.00
CA GLU A 91 -8.71 17.47 15.26
C GLU A 91 -8.65 16.62 13.99
N ASN A 92 -9.78 16.49 13.28
CA ASN A 92 -9.84 15.77 12.01
C ASN A 92 -8.96 16.41 10.94
N LEU A 93 -8.92 17.74 10.87
CA LEU A 93 -8.05 18.46 9.96
C LEU A 93 -6.57 18.25 10.26
N LYS A 94 -6.18 18.28 11.54
CA LYS A 94 -4.80 18.00 11.95
C LYS A 94 -4.39 16.60 11.57
N LYS A 95 -5.23 15.60 11.87
CA LYS A 95 -4.98 14.21 11.50
C LYS A 95 -4.92 14.03 9.98
N GLY A 96 -5.83 14.63 9.25
CA GLY A 96 -5.82 14.64 7.78
C GLY A 96 -4.55 15.25 7.19
N LYS A 97 -4.04 16.33 7.78
CA LYS A 97 -2.76 16.93 7.38
C LYS A 97 -1.58 16.00 7.60
N GLU A 98 -1.52 15.31 8.75
CA GLU A 98 -0.47 14.34 9.05
C GLU A 98 -0.46 13.20 8.02
N LEU A 99 -1.62 12.59 7.79
CA LEU A 99 -1.79 11.51 6.83
C LEU A 99 -1.51 11.95 5.39
N TYR A 100 -1.98 13.12 5.00
CA TYR A 100 -1.68 13.71 3.71
C TYR A 100 -0.17 13.89 3.50
N GLY A 101 0.55 14.34 4.52
CA GLY A 101 2.00 14.48 4.49
C GLY A 101 2.72 13.15 4.20
N VAL A 102 2.20 12.05 4.75
CA VAL A 102 2.78 10.71 4.59
C VAL A 102 2.47 10.12 3.21
N TYR A 103 1.20 10.16 2.79
CA TYR A 103 0.74 9.38 1.63
C TYR A 103 0.56 10.18 0.34
N CYS A 104 0.28 11.48 0.43
CA CYS A 104 -0.18 12.27 -0.71
C CYS A 104 0.82 13.34 -1.16
N ALA A 105 1.48 14.02 -0.21
CA ALA A 105 2.34 15.16 -0.50
C ALA A 105 3.54 14.83 -1.39
N VAL A 106 3.98 13.58 -1.40
CA VAL A 106 5.09 13.09 -2.24
C VAL A 106 4.84 13.34 -3.74
N CYS A 107 3.58 13.26 -4.19
CA CYS A 107 3.15 13.56 -5.55
C CYS A 107 2.46 14.93 -5.64
N HIS A 108 1.49 15.21 -4.73
CA HIS A 108 0.63 16.39 -4.81
C HIS A 108 1.25 17.68 -4.24
N GLY A 109 2.40 17.56 -3.53
CA GLY A 109 3.03 18.70 -2.85
C GLY A 109 2.32 19.10 -1.55
N ASN A 110 3.04 19.75 -0.64
CA ASN A 110 2.49 20.16 0.67
C ASN A 110 1.35 21.18 0.56
N LYS A 111 1.27 21.88 -0.57
CA LYS A 111 0.23 22.88 -0.84
C LYS A 111 -0.89 22.35 -1.75
N GLY A 112 -0.80 21.12 -2.23
CA GLY A 112 -1.77 20.56 -3.19
C GLY A 112 -1.68 21.14 -4.60
N ASN A 113 -0.57 21.76 -4.95
CA ASN A 113 -0.31 22.40 -6.24
C ASN A 113 0.29 21.46 -7.30
N GLY A 114 0.34 20.15 -7.03
CA GLY A 114 0.91 19.15 -7.92
C GLY A 114 2.45 19.14 -7.97
N GLN A 115 3.13 19.89 -7.11
CA GLN A 115 4.59 20.00 -7.09
C GLN A 115 5.21 19.21 -5.93
N GLY A 116 4.88 17.91 -5.85
CA GLY A 116 5.53 17.00 -4.93
C GLY A 116 6.95 16.64 -5.34
N ILE A 117 7.69 16.01 -4.42
CA ILE A 117 9.11 15.66 -4.65
C ILE A 117 9.29 14.73 -5.87
N LEU A 118 8.34 13.84 -6.15
CA LEU A 118 8.41 12.96 -7.32
C LEU A 118 8.19 13.74 -8.62
N MET A 119 7.36 14.78 -8.60
CA MET A 119 7.16 15.68 -9.74
C MET A 119 8.40 16.53 -10.01
N THR A 120 8.95 17.15 -8.98
CA THR A 120 10.12 18.02 -9.10
C THR A 120 11.38 17.26 -9.52
N ARG A 121 11.44 15.96 -9.26
CA ARG A 121 12.52 15.06 -9.70
C ARG A 121 12.21 14.33 -11.01
N GLU A 122 11.14 14.69 -11.70
CA GLU A 122 10.71 14.08 -12.97
C GLU A 122 10.54 12.54 -12.90
N LYS A 123 10.28 12.00 -11.70
CA LYS A 123 10.02 10.57 -11.51
C LYS A 123 8.57 10.22 -11.74
N TYR A 124 7.69 11.20 -11.67
CA TYR A 124 6.26 11.08 -11.91
C TYR A 124 5.77 12.38 -12.57
N LEU A 125 4.93 12.29 -13.58
CA LEU A 125 4.52 13.47 -14.36
C LEU A 125 2.98 13.61 -14.36
N GLY A 126 2.51 14.84 -14.55
CA GLY A 126 1.10 15.11 -14.81
C GLY A 126 0.20 15.13 -13.59
N VAL A 127 0.73 15.33 -12.37
CA VAL A 127 -0.09 15.53 -11.17
C VAL A 127 -0.69 16.94 -11.20
N PRO A 128 -2.02 17.09 -11.35
CA PRO A 128 -2.64 18.41 -11.43
C PRO A 128 -2.68 19.11 -10.07
N SER A 129 -2.72 20.45 -10.09
CA SER A 129 -3.10 21.22 -8.93
C SER A 129 -4.58 20.97 -8.56
N TYR A 130 -4.90 20.98 -7.28
CA TYR A 130 -6.29 20.91 -6.84
C TYR A 130 -7.12 22.12 -7.26
N ALA A 131 -6.48 23.24 -7.59
CA ALA A 131 -7.17 24.41 -8.14
C ALA A 131 -7.69 24.18 -9.58
N ASP A 132 -6.98 23.34 -10.35
CA ASP A 132 -7.28 23.11 -11.77
C ASP A 132 -8.42 22.11 -11.99
N ARG A 133 -9.00 21.59 -10.92
CA ARG A 133 -10.02 20.53 -10.98
C ARG A 133 -11.24 20.89 -10.15
N GLU A 134 -12.40 20.53 -10.70
CA GLU A 134 -13.64 20.53 -9.93
C GLU A 134 -13.75 19.25 -9.11
N ILE A 135 -13.17 19.28 -7.90
CA ILE A 135 -13.22 18.19 -6.96
C ILE A 135 -14.23 18.48 -5.85
N THR A 136 -14.87 17.41 -5.37
CA THR A 136 -15.79 17.41 -4.23
C THR A 136 -15.32 16.38 -3.21
N GLU A 137 -15.88 16.40 -1.99
CA GLU A 137 -15.56 15.40 -0.97
C GLU A 137 -15.70 13.97 -1.49
N GLY A 138 -16.83 13.69 -2.16
CA GLY A 138 -17.09 12.36 -2.74
C GLY A 138 -16.10 11.97 -3.83
N SER A 139 -15.72 12.91 -4.71
CA SER A 139 -14.74 12.60 -5.76
C SER A 139 -13.35 12.34 -5.19
N ILE A 140 -12.94 13.07 -4.15
CA ILE A 140 -11.65 12.86 -3.47
C ILE A 140 -11.64 11.49 -2.78
N TYR A 141 -12.69 11.20 -2.00
CA TYR A 141 -12.81 9.92 -1.30
C TYR A 141 -12.78 8.74 -2.27
N HIS A 142 -13.55 8.82 -3.37
CA HIS A 142 -13.61 7.78 -4.40
C HIS A 142 -12.22 7.52 -5.02
N VAL A 143 -11.47 8.60 -5.33
CA VAL A 143 -10.11 8.48 -5.88
C VAL A 143 -9.12 7.91 -4.87
N ILE A 144 -9.21 8.27 -3.59
CA ILE A 144 -8.39 7.65 -2.55
C ILE A 144 -8.72 6.16 -2.44
N PHE A 145 -10.00 5.79 -2.57
CA PHE A 145 -10.45 4.41 -2.42
C PHE A 145 -10.01 3.51 -3.57
N TYR A 146 -10.27 3.90 -4.81
CA TYR A 146 -10.00 3.07 -6.00
C TYR A 146 -8.74 3.44 -6.77
N GLY A 147 -8.26 4.65 -6.60
CA GLY A 147 -7.31 5.26 -7.53
C GLY A 147 -8.02 5.85 -8.75
N ARG A 148 -7.28 6.59 -9.57
CA ARG A 148 -7.74 7.10 -10.88
C ARG A 148 -6.56 7.38 -11.80
N ASN A 149 -6.63 6.91 -13.04
CA ASN A 149 -5.55 7.01 -14.03
C ASN A 149 -4.23 6.41 -13.45
N ALA A 150 -3.21 7.23 -13.30
CA ALA A 150 -1.92 6.82 -12.76
C ALA A 150 -1.86 6.81 -11.22
N MET A 151 -2.85 7.35 -10.53
CA MET A 151 -2.93 7.28 -9.06
C MET A 151 -3.50 5.94 -8.62
N GLY A 152 -2.73 5.18 -7.85
CA GLY A 152 -3.17 3.90 -7.27
C GLY A 152 -4.15 4.07 -6.11
N SER A 153 -4.85 2.99 -5.76
CA SER A 153 -5.69 2.91 -4.55
C SER A 153 -4.86 3.05 -3.28
N HIS A 154 -5.39 3.77 -2.31
CA HIS A 154 -4.84 3.88 -0.94
C HIS A 154 -5.75 3.20 0.10
N ALA A 155 -6.76 2.44 -0.34
CA ALA A 155 -7.72 1.81 0.56
C ALA A 155 -7.09 0.82 1.55
N SER A 156 -5.96 0.20 1.19
CA SER A 156 -5.23 -0.72 2.06
C SER A 156 -4.29 -0.03 3.07
N GLN A 157 -3.94 1.24 2.85
CA GLN A 157 -3.02 1.99 3.70
C GLN A 157 -3.74 2.90 4.71
N VAL A 158 -4.94 3.36 4.38
CA VAL A 158 -5.72 4.27 5.21
C VAL A 158 -7.13 3.72 5.41
N ASN A 159 -7.62 3.74 6.65
CA ASN A 159 -8.96 3.31 6.98
C ASN A 159 -10.03 4.33 6.56
N GLU A 160 -11.31 4.02 6.76
CA GLU A 160 -12.43 4.86 6.33
C GLU A 160 -12.37 6.28 6.94
N ASN A 161 -12.20 6.39 8.25
CA ASN A 161 -12.12 7.68 8.92
C ASN A 161 -10.92 8.50 8.44
N GLU A 162 -9.78 7.84 8.27
CA GLU A 162 -8.56 8.48 7.77
C GLU A 162 -8.72 8.99 6.34
N ARG A 163 -9.43 8.26 5.47
CA ARG A 163 -9.78 8.74 4.12
C ARG A 163 -10.61 10.01 4.17
N TRP A 164 -11.59 10.07 5.08
CA TRP A 164 -12.40 11.28 5.27
C TRP A 164 -11.60 12.45 5.84
N GLN A 165 -10.71 12.20 6.79
CA GLN A 165 -9.81 13.22 7.34
C GLN A 165 -8.87 13.80 6.26
N ILE A 166 -8.30 12.93 5.42
CA ILE A 166 -7.50 13.36 4.26
C ILE A 166 -8.37 14.18 3.29
N THR A 167 -9.59 13.72 3.01
CA THR A 167 -10.55 14.42 2.14
C THR A 167 -10.82 15.85 2.63
N GLN A 168 -11.10 16.03 3.93
CA GLN A 168 -11.32 17.34 4.51
C GLN A 168 -10.08 18.23 4.37
N TYR A 169 -8.90 17.70 4.61
CA TYR A 169 -7.66 18.46 4.45
C TYR A 169 -7.38 18.85 3.00
N VAL A 170 -7.67 17.98 2.02
CA VAL A 170 -7.56 18.30 0.59
C VAL A 170 -8.52 19.40 0.20
N MET A 171 -9.75 19.42 0.73
CA MET A 171 -10.72 20.51 0.50
C MET A 171 -10.22 21.84 1.08
N GLU A 172 -9.58 21.81 2.26
CA GLU A 172 -8.94 22.98 2.83
C GLU A 172 -7.77 23.49 1.98
N LEU A 173 -6.89 22.59 1.51
CA LEU A 173 -5.80 22.97 0.60
C LEU A 173 -6.36 23.64 -0.67
N ARG A 174 -7.38 23.04 -1.27
CA ARG A 174 -8.03 23.61 -2.46
C ARG A 174 -8.58 25.02 -2.24
N SER A 175 -9.17 25.26 -1.08
CA SER A 175 -9.69 26.59 -0.74
C SER A 175 -8.62 27.67 -0.67
N LYS A 176 -7.40 27.28 -0.28
CA LYS A 176 -6.21 28.17 -0.18
C LYS A 176 -5.51 28.40 -1.53
N LEU A 177 -5.79 27.59 -2.55
CA LEU A 177 -5.20 27.70 -3.89
C LEU A 177 -6.06 28.56 -4.84
N LYS A 178 -7.30 28.86 -4.48
CA LYS A 178 -8.21 29.75 -5.19
C LYS A 178 -8.01 31.18 -4.67
#